data_022f678742711b3037bb935c923b197f
#
_entry.id   022f678742711b3037bb935c923b197f
#
_cell.length_a   1.000
_cell.length_b   1.000
_cell.length_c   1.000
_cell.angle_alpha   90.00
_cell.angle_beta   90.00
_cell.angle_gamma   90.00
#
_symmetry.space_group_name_H-M   'P 1'
#
loop_
_entity.id
_entity.type
_entity.pdbx_description
1 polymer ?
#
loop_
_entity_poly.entity_id
_entity_poly.type
_entity_poly.pdbx_seq_one_letter_code
_entity_poly.pdbx_strand_id
1 'polypeptide(L)'
;MAIIHHQFESIHPFYDGNGRTGRIINVLYIVQNRLLDLPILYLSRYITRNKAEYYRLIQAIRDKNSDNASEWEEWILFMLRAVEETAFDTINLVKGIGKLMTDYKNILRPLFGKYYKHELLNNLFFHPYTKLEYFQRDMSISRQTASKYLDKIVSTGLLEKIKLGRENYYVNKGLMALFLMGSIENIEETDTIESINE
;
A
#
# COMPACT_ATOMS: atom_id res chain seq x y z
N MET A 1 -5.45 -6.66 -20.11
CA MET A 1 -4.61 -5.77 -19.31
C MET A 1 -3.18 -5.73 -19.86
N ALA A 2 -2.41 -6.81 -19.86
CA ALA A 2 -0.99 -6.83 -20.27
C ALA A 2 -0.72 -6.22 -21.65
N ILE A 3 -1.51 -6.58 -22.67
CA ILE A 3 -1.39 -6.04 -24.03
C ILE A 3 -1.68 -4.53 -24.05
N ILE A 4 -2.72 -4.07 -23.34
CA ILE A 4 -3.06 -2.64 -23.23
C ILE A 4 -1.91 -1.86 -22.60
N HIS A 5 -1.31 -2.40 -21.53
CA HIS A 5 -0.17 -1.78 -20.85
C HIS A 5 1.05 -1.64 -21.79
N HIS A 6 1.43 -2.73 -22.47
CA HIS A 6 2.53 -2.71 -23.43
C HIS A 6 2.27 -1.69 -24.55
N GLN A 7 1.07 -1.68 -25.13
CA GLN A 7 0.70 -0.76 -26.19
C GLN A 7 0.76 0.69 -25.73
N PHE A 8 0.27 0.99 -24.52
CA PHE A 8 0.33 2.34 -23.94
C PHE A 8 1.78 2.80 -23.74
N GLU A 9 2.64 1.93 -23.16
CA GLU A 9 4.06 2.22 -22.97
C GLU A 9 4.81 2.36 -24.32
N SER A 10 4.34 1.69 -25.38
CA SER A 10 4.93 1.79 -26.72
C SER A 10 4.54 3.07 -27.44
N ILE A 11 3.28 3.50 -27.34
CA ILE A 11 2.80 4.78 -27.90
C ILE A 11 3.47 5.96 -27.16
N HIS A 12 3.67 5.82 -25.86
CA HIS A 12 4.32 6.80 -24.98
C HIS A 12 3.78 8.23 -25.13
N PRO A 13 2.46 8.45 -24.93
CA PRO A 13 1.78 9.65 -25.38
C PRO A 13 2.11 10.91 -24.58
N PHE A 14 2.69 10.80 -23.39
CA PHE A 14 3.00 11.92 -22.51
C PHE A 14 4.50 12.23 -22.49
N TYR A 15 4.84 13.47 -22.27
CA TYR A 15 6.23 13.89 -22.08
C TYR A 15 6.86 13.27 -20.83
N ASP A 16 6.09 13.15 -19.73
CA ASP A 16 6.47 12.46 -18.49
C ASP A 16 5.28 11.73 -17.88
N GLY A 17 5.54 10.72 -17.06
CA GLY A 17 4.54 10.01 -16.30
C GLY A 17 3.85 8.84 -17.01
N ASN A 18 4.30 8.41 -18.20
CA ASN A 18 3.70 7.31 -18.92
C ASN A 18 3.66 6.03 -18.07
N GLY A 19 4.74 5.61 -17.45
CA GLY A 19 4.76 4.42 -16.60
C GLY A 19 3.79 4.50 -15.39
N ARG A 20 3.61 5.68 -14.80
CA ARG A 20 2.59 5.90 -13.73
C ARG A 20 1.19 5.74 -14.29
N THR A 21 0.91 6.37 -15.41
CA THR A 21 -0.39 6.30 -16.08
C THR A 21 -0.70 4.88 -16.54
N GLY A 22 0.26 4.16 -17.16
CA GLY A 22 0.08 2.76 -17.57
C GLY A 22 -0.27 1.85 -16.40
N ARG A 23 0.36 2.03 -15.24
CA ARG A 23 0.01 1.27 -14.02
C ARG A 23 -1.37 1.61 -13.46
N ILE A 24 -1.79 2.87 -13.54
CA ILE A 24 -3.16 3.28 -13.18
C ILE A 24 -4.18 2.61 -14.13
N ILE A 25 -3.91 2.60 -15.43
CA ILE A 25 -4.76 1.93 -16.43
C ILE A 25 -4.94 0.45 -16.08
N ASN A 26 -3.89 -0.25 -15.63
CA ASN A 26 -3.99 -1.65 -15.22
C ASN A 26 -4.98 -1.84 -14.06
N VAL A 27 -4.87 -1.02 -13.01
CA VAL A 27 -5.76 -1.09 -11.85
C VAL A 27 -7.20 -0.80 -12.25
N LEU A 28 -7.42 0.25 -13.06
CA LEU A 28 -8.76 0.60 -13.55
C LEU A 28 -9.35 -0.49 -14.44
N TYR A 29 -8.54 -1.12 -15.30
CA TYR A 29 -8.97 -2.24 -16.13
C TYR A 29 -9.51 -3.40 -15.28
N ILE A 30 -8.83 -3.77 -14.19
CA ILE A 30 -9.23 -4.85 -13.29
C ILE A 30 -10.58 -4.52 -12.64
N VAL A 31 -10.76 -3.28 -12.15
CA VAL A 31 -12.02 -2.84 -11.53
C VAL A 31 -13.15 -2.75 -12.56
N GLN A 32 -12.88 -2.17 -13.73
CA GLN A 32 -13.90 -2.04 -14.79
C GLN A 32 -14.41 -3.40 -15.27
N ASN A 33 -13.55 -4.41 -15.31
CA ASN A 33 -13.93 -5.78 -15.67
C ASN A 33 -14.48 -6.58 -14.49
N ARG A 34 -14.76 -5.95 -13.35
CA ARG A 34 -15.34 -6.55 -12.15
C ARG A 34 -14.54 -7.74 -11.60
N LEU A 35 -13.23 -7.74 -11.81
CA LEU A 35 -12.31 -8.71 -11.22
C LEU A 35 -11.97 -8.33 -9.77
N LEU A 36 -12.10 -7.06 -9.43
CA LEU A 36 -12.03 -6.50 -8.09
C LEU A 36 -13.06 -5.37 -7.94
N ASP A 37 -13.62 -5.22 -6.75
CA ASP A 37 -14.55 -4.13 -6.44
C ASP A 37 -13.84 -2.80 -6.15
N LEU A 38 -12.59 -2.85 -5.73
CA LEU A 38 -11.79 -1.69 -5.31
C LEU A 38 -10.44 -1.65 -6.03
N PRO A 39 -9.89 -0.46 -6.31
CA PRO A 39 -8.60 -0.28 -7.00
C PRO A 39 -7.40 -0.48 -6.04
N ILE A 40 -7.33 -1.64 -5.37
CA ILE A 40 -6.33 -1.95 -4.34
C ILE A 40 -5.13 -2.75 -4.84
N LEU A 41 -5.19 -3.30 -6.06
CA LEU A 41 -4.12 -4.12 -6.63
C LEU A 41 -3.07 -3.23 -7.32
N TYR A 42 -2.08 -2.80 -6.57
CA TYR A 42 -1.09 -1.84 -7.03
C TYR A 42 0.20 -2.52 -7.50
N LEU A 43 0.28 -2.77 -8.81
CA LEU A 43 1.37 -3.54 -9.44
C LEU A 43 2.75 -2.85 -9.41
N SER A 44 2.81 -1.58 -9.01
CA SER A 44 4.06 -0.80 -9.07
C SER A 44 5.20 -1.41 -8.25
N ARG A 45 4.88 -2.04 -7.11
CA ARG A 45 5.90 -2.67 -6.26
C ARG A 45 6.59 -3.81 -7.02
N TYR A 46 5.81 -4.73 -7.59
CA TYR A 46 6.36 -5.84 -8.37
C TYR A 46 7.20 -5.35 -9.56
N ILE A 47 6.67 -4.40 -10.33
CA ILE A 47 7.37 -3.83 -11.49
C ILE A 47 8.68 -3.14 -11.07
N THR A 48 8.70 -2.46 -9.93
CA THR A 48 9.92 -1.79 -9.44
C THR A 48 10.98 -2.79 -9.00
N ARG A 49 10.58 -3.87 -8.32
CA ARG A 49 11.48 -4.98 -7.93
C ARG A 49 12.07 -5.69 -9.15
N ASN A 50 11.27 -5.87 -10.19
CA ASN A 50 11.64 -6.58 -11.41
C ASN A 50 11.88 -5.63 -12.60
N LYS A 51 12.47 -4.45 -12.33
CA LYS A 51 12.56 -3.35 -13.29
C LYS A 51 13.37 -3.73 -14.55
N ALA A 52 14.47 -4.44 -14.40
CA ALA A 52 15.32 -4.86 -15.52
C ALA A 52 14.55 -5.79 -16.45
N GLU A 53 13.87 -6.80 -15.90
CA GLU A 53 13.07 -7.77 -16.66
C GLU A 53 11.86 -7.10 -17.33
N TYR A 54 11.18 -6.19 -16.65
CA TYR A 54 10.11 -5.40 -17.20
C TYR A 54 10.52 -4.66 -18.48
N TYR A 55 11.65 -3.95 -18.46
CA TYR A 55 12.13 -3.22 -19.65
C TYR A 55 12.66 -4.16 -20.73
N ARG A 56 13.32 -5.26 -20.35
CA ARG A 56 13.77 -6.29 -21.31
C ARG A 56 12.60 -6.81 -22.12
N LEU A 57 11.51 -7.18 -21.44
CA LEU A 57 10.32 -7.77 -22.08
C LEU A 57 9.58 -6.77 -22.98
N ILE A 58 9.44 -5.51 -22.53
CA ILE A 58 8.86 -4.46 -23.39
C ILE A 58 9.68 -4.28 -24.66
N GLN A 59 11.02 -4.24 -24.53
CA GLN A 59 11.91 -4.02 -25.67
C GLN A 59 11.93 -5.24 -26.61
N ALA A 60 11.93 -6.45 -26.08
CA ALA A 60 11.92 -7.67 -26.88
C ALA A 60 10.75 -7.75 -27.86
N ILE A 61 9.56 -7.30 -27.42
CA ILE A 61 8.39 -7.24 -28.31
C ILE A 61 8.54 -6.16 -29.38
N ARG A 62 9.18 -5.02 -29.06
CA ARG A 62 9.40 -3.91 -30.00
C ARG A 62 10.39 -4.24 -31.08
N ASP A 63 11.42 -5.01 -30.77
CA ASP A 63 12.58 -5.25 -31.68
C ASP A 63 12.28 -6.29 -32.76
N LYS A 64 11.22 -7.11 -32.61
CA LYS A 64 10.88 -8.15 -33.59
C LYS A 64 9.78 -7.73 -34.56
N ASN A 65 10.08 -7.91 -35.86
CA ASN A 65 9.28 -7.37 -36.95
C ASN A 65 8.14 -8.28 -37.48
N SER A 66 8.01 -9.57 -37.06
CA SER A 66 6.99 -10.43 -37.67
C SER A 66 6.47 -11.62 -36.85
N ASP A 67 7.29 -12.29 -36.04
CA ASP A 67 6.83 -13.41 -35.21
C ASP A 67 7.45 -13.28 -33.83
N ASN A 68 6.69 -12.67 -32.93
CA ASN A 68 7.08 -12.41 -31.54
C ASN A 68 6.11 -13.08 -30.54
N ALA A 69 5.53 -14.21 -30.92
CA ALA A 69 4.57 -14.94 -30.08
C ALA A 69 5.20 -15.36 -28.74
N SER A 70 6.48 -15.79 -28.73
CA SER A 70 7.20 -16.18 -27.51
C SER A 70 7.44 -14.98 -26.59
N GLU A 71 7.78 -13.81 -27.14
CA GLU A 71 8.00 -12.58 -26.37
C GLU A 71 6.69 -12.05 -25.77
N TRP A 72 5.58 -12.17 -26.51
CA TRP A 72 4.25 -11.88 -25.96
C TRP A 72 3.85 -12.83 -24.85
N GLU A 73 4.16 -14.12 -24.97
CA GLU A 73 3.91 -15.10 -23.93
C GLU A 73 4.69 -14.77 -22.66
N GLU A 74 6.01 -14.51 -22.77
CA GLU A 74 6.85 -14.12 -21.63
C GLU A 74 6.32 -12.84 -20.94
N TRP A 75 5.92 -11.84 -21.74
CA TRP A 75 5.35 -10.59 -21.22
C TRP A 75 4.04 -10.82 -20.48
N ILE A 76 3.13 -11.60 -21.07
CA ILE A 76 1.84 -11.90 -20.45
C ILE A 76 2.06 -12.67 -19.13
N LEU A 77 2.95 -13.66 -19.11
CA LEU A 77 3.28 -14.43 -17.91
C LEU A 77 3.91 -13.54 -16.85
N PHE A 78 4.80 -12.62 -17.23
CA PHE A 78 5.34 -11.62 -16.29
C PHE A 78 4.25 -10.78 -15.64
N MET A 79 3.32 -10.26 -16.43
CA MET A 79 2.23 -9.45 -15.92
C MET A 79 1.22 -10.25 -15.08
N LEU A 80 1.01 -11.54 -15.38
CA LEU A 80 0.18 -12.43 -14.55
C LEU A 80 0.85 -12.71 -13.20
N ARG A 81 2.16 -12.95 -13.17
CA ARG A 81 2.92 -13.07 -11.92
C ARG A 81 2.86 -11.78 -11.09
N ALA A 82 2.95 -10.63 -11.75
CA ALA A 82 2.79 -9.34 -11.08
C ALA A 82 1.43 -9.22 -10.37
N VAL A 83 0.36 -9.67 -11.02
CA VAL A 83 -0.99 -9.71 -10.43
C VAL A 83 -1.04 -10.68 -9.25
N GLU A 84 -0.54 -11.90 -9.44
CA GLU A 84 -0.55 -12.96 -8.43
C GLU A 84 0.18 -12.54 -7.16
N GLU A 85 1.45 -12.15 -7.26
CA GLU A 85 2.27 -11.75 -6.09
C GLU A 85 1.68 -10.53 -5.39
N THR A 86 1.26 -9.51 -6.17
CA THR A 86 0.62 -8.32 -5.58
C THR A 86 -0.70 -8.68 -4.88
N ALA A 87 -1.45 -9.64 -5.38
CA ALA A 87 -2.68 -10.10 -4.73
C ALA A 87 -2.38 -10.80 -3.40
N PHE A 88 -1.37 -11.67 -3.35
CA PHE A 88 -0.93 -12.30 -2.09
C PHE A 88 -0.47 -11.27 -1.06
N ASP A 89 0.36 -10.32 -1.45
CA ASP A 89 0.83 -9.25 -0.57
C ASP A 89 -0.34 -8.43 -0.02
N THR A 90 -1.29 -8.08 -0.90
CA THR A 90 -2.48 -7.30 -0.52
C THR A 90 -3.38 -8.08 0.45
N ILE A 91 -3.61 -9.37 0.21
CA ILE A 91 -4.40 -10.24 1.09
C ILE A 91 -3.74 -10.33 2.48
N ASN A 92 -2.44 -10.51 2.53
CA ASN A 92 -1.70 -10.59 3.79
C ASN A 92 -1.76 -9.27 4.56
N LEU A 93 -1.62 -8.14 3.87
CA LEU A 93 -1.77 -6.81 4.47
C LEU A 93 -3.17 -6.61 5.05
N VAL A 94 -4.22 -6.92 4.29
CA VAL A 94 -5.62 -6.78 4.75
C VAL A 94 -5.89 -7.67 5.95
N LYS A 95 -5.43 -8.93 5.94
CA LYS A 95 -5.53 -9.84 7.10
C LYS A 95 -4.78 -9.31 8.31
N GLY A 96 -3.58 -8.76 8.11
CA GLY A 96 -2.78 -8.13 9.16
C GLY A 96 -3.49 -6.93 9.79
N ILE A 97 -4.06 -6.05 8.97
CA ILE A 97 -4.87 -4.90 9.46
C ILE A 97 -6.08 -5.40 10.26
N GLY A 98 -6.83 -6.38 9.77
CA GLY A 98 -7.99 -6.93 10.46
C GLY A 98 -7.64 -7.53 11.82
N LYS A 99 -6.52 -8.26 11.92
CA LYS A 99 -6.00 -8.77 13.20
C LYS A 99 -5.63 -7.62 14.12
N LEU A 100 -4.88 -6.65 13.64
CA LEU A 100 -4.44 -5.50 14.42
C LEU A 100 -5.64 -4.67 14.94
N MET A 101 -6.67 -4.47 14.14
CA MET A 101 -7.92 -3.82 14.57
C MET A 101 -8.59 -4.58 15.71
N THR A 102 -8.58 -5.91 15.66
CA THR A 102 -9.13 -6.76 16.73
C THR A 102 -8.33 -6.62 18.01
N ASP A 103 -6.99 -6.63 17.92
CA ASP A 103 -6.10 -6.46 19.08
C ASP A 103 -6.29 -5.08 19.72
N TYR A 104 -6.35 -4.02 18.93
CA TYR A 104 -6.62 -2.66 19.41
C TYR A 104 -8.01 -2.56 20.09
N LYS A 105 -9.03 -3.16 19.48
CA LYS A 105 -10.38 -3.20 20.07
C LYS A 105 -10.38 -3.86 21.44
N ASN A 106 -9.64 -4.97 21.60
CA ASN A 106 -9.56 -5.70 22.86
C ASN A 106 -8.88 -4.90 23.98
N ILE A 107 -7.94 -4.01 23.63
CA ILE A 107 -7.28 -3.09 24.57
C ILE A 107 -8.16 -1.86 24.84
N LEU A 108 -8.71 -1.25 23.79
CA LEU A 108 -9.43 0.03 23.90
C LEU A 108 -10.82 -0.13 24.54
N ARG A 109 -11.50 -1.25 24.33
CA ARG A 109 -12.81 -1.51 24.96
C ARG A 109 -12.78 -1.45 26.49
N PRO A 110 -11.95 -2.22 27.20
CA PRO A 110 -11.87 -2.11 28.66
C PRO A 110 -11.29 -0.76 29.12
N LEU A 111 -10.37 -0.17 28.34
CA LEU A 111 -9.75 1.11 28.66
C LEU A 111 -10.76 2.27 28.75
N PHE A 112 -11.72 2.31 27.81
CA PHE A 112 -12.73 3.36 27.74
C PHE A 112 -14.11 2.96 28.29
N GLY A 113 -14.37 1.67 28.49
CA GLY A 113 -15.63 1.15 29.02
C GLY A 113 -16.83 1.68 28.24
N LYS A 114 -17.80 2.30 28.94
CA LYS A 114 -19.00 2.89 28.33
C LYS A 114 -18.75 4.03 27.33
N TYR A 115 -17.56 4.62 27.35
CA TYR A 115 -17.16 5.69 26.44
C TYR A 115 -16.47 5.17 25.17
N TYR A 116 -16.25 3.84 25.07
CA TYR A 116 -15.76 3.25 23.84
C TYR A 116 -16.82 3.38 22.74
N LYS A 117 -16.39 3.93 21.60
CA LYS A 117 -17.19 4.01 20.37
C LYS A 117 -16.41 3.38 19.21
N HIS A 118 -17.11 2.87 18.22
CA HIS A 118 -16.46 2.26 17.05
C HIS A 118 -15.68 3.30 16.22
N GLU A 119 -16.17 4.54 16.20
CA GLU A 119 -15.54 5.68 15.57
C GLU A 119 -14.12 5.94 16.10
N LEU A 120 -13.84 5.60 17.37
CA LEU A 120 -12.50 5.68 17.94
C LEU A 120 -11.54 4.75 17.20
N LEU A 121 -11.93 3.49 17.03
CA LEU A 121 -11.11 2.52 16.31
C LEU A 121 -10.95 2.92 14.84
N ASN A 122 -12.05 3.31 14.18
CA ASN A 122 -12.03 3.75 12.79
C ASN A 122 -11.08 4.94 12.56
N ASN A 123 -11.10 5.95 13.45
CA ASN A 123 -10.18 7.08 13.34
C ASN A 123 -8.71 6.65 13.39
N LEU A 124 -8.36 5.69 14.27
CA LEU A 124 -6.98 5.22 14.43
C LEU A 124 -6.49 4.39 13.24
N PHE A 125 -7.40 3.85 12.42
CA PHE A 125 -7.07 3.01 11.26
C PHE A 125 -7.37 3.68 9.91
N PHE A 126 -7.99 4.86 9.91
CA PHE A 126 -8.27 5.59 8.68
C PHE A 126 -7.00 6.11 7.99
N HIS A 127 -6.01 6.51 8.80
CA HIS A 127 -4.66 6.85 8.36
C HIS A 127 -3.65 6.24 9.34
N PRO A 128 -2.37 6.07 8.94
CA PRO A 128 -1.32 5.60 9.85
C PRO A 128 -1.04 6.57 11.01
N TYR A 129 -1.62 7.75 10.97
CA TYR A 129 -1.55 8.73 12.07
C TYR A 129 -2.88 9.49 12.20
N THR A 130 -3.12 10.07 13.37
CA THR A 130 -4.20 11.05 13.57
C THR A 130 -3.66 12.32 14.22
N LYS A 131 -4.44 13.39 14.16
CA LYS A 131 -4.20 14.65 14.85
C LYS A 131 -5.33 14.91 15.84
N LEU A 132 -5.06 15.77 16.82
CA LEU A 132 -6.05 16.15 17.83
C LEU A 132 -7.36 16.67 17.21
N GLU A 133 -7.25 17.50 16.17
CA GLU A 133 -8.42 18.06 15.48
C GLU A 133 -9.25 17.02 14.72
N TYR A 134 -8.59 16.04 14.08
CA TYR A 134 -9.27 14.96 13.36
C TYR A 134 -10.00 14.05 14.36
N PHE A 135 -9.29 13.65 15.42
CA PHE A 135 -9.87 12.82 16.48
C PHE A 135 -11.05 13.52 17.18
N GLN A 136 -10.93 14.82 17.46
CA GLN A 136 -11.99 15.64 18.06
C GLN A 136 -13.23 15.66 17.17
N ARG A 137 -13.06 15.91 15.87
CA ARG A 137 -14.16 15.98 14.90
C ARG A 137 -14.87 14.63 14.78
N ASP A 138 -14.10 13.55 14.57
CA ASP A 138 -14.64 12.23 14.28
C ASP A 138 -15.35 11.61 15.50
N MET A 139 -14.84 11.91 16.70
CA MET A 139 -15.48 11.48 17.96
C MET A 139 -16.60 12.41 18.43
N SER A 140 -16.74 13.60 17.85
CA SER A 140 -17.68 14.65 18.27
C SER A 140 -17.55 15.00 19.76
N ILE A 141 -16.31 15.23 20.23
CA ILE A 141 -15.96 15.54 21.62
C ILE A 141 -15.20 16.86 21.72
N SER A 142 -15.08 17.39 22.95
CA SER A 142 -14.30 18.60 23.19
C SER A 142 -12.80 18.35 22.96
N ARG A 143 -12.06 19.42 22.62
CA ARG A 143 -10.59 19.37 22.43
C ARG A 143 -9.88 18.81 23.65
N GLN A 144 -10.32 19.20 24.84
CA GLN A 144 -9.73 18.73 26.10
C GLN A 144 -9.96 17.23 26.32
N THR A 145 -11.16 16.73 26.01
CA THR A 145 -11.48 15.30 26.09
C THR A 145 -10.69 14.50 25.04
N ALA A 146 -10.57 15.02 23.82
CA ALA A 146 -9.81 14.39 22.75
C ALA A 146 -8.32 14.24 23.15
N SER A 147 -7.71 15.30 23.72
CA SER A 147 -6.32 15.23 24.22
C SER A 147 -6.15 14.16 25.29
N LYS A 148 -7.05 14.13 26.28
CA LYS A 148 -7.01 13.10 27.34
C LYS A 148 -7.14 11.68 26.79
N TYR A 149 -8.00 11.48 25.79
CA TYR A 149 -8.18 10.16 25.17
C TYR A 149 -6.92 9.74 24.42
N LEU A 150 -6.37 10.63 23.58
CA LEU A 150 -5.16 10.34 22.83
C LEU A 150 -3.96 10.06 23.75
N ASP A 151 -3.77 10.87 24.78
CA ASP A 151 -2.69 10.66 25.77
C ASP A 151 -2.88 9.31 26.52
N LYS A 152 -4.13 8.92 26.81
CA LYS A 152 -4.44 7.61 27.40
C LYS A 152 -4.16 6.45 26.44
N ILE A 153 -4.37 6.61 25.13
CA ILE A 153 -4.01 5.60 24.14
C ILE A 153 -2.49 5.52 23.97
N VAL A 154 -1.80 6.66 23.98
CA VAL A 154 -0.33 6.69 23.96
C VAL A 154 0.27 5.92 25.14
N SER A 155 -0.31 6.04 26.35
CA SER A 155 0.17 5.30 27.52
C SER A 155 0.03 3.77 27.41
N THR A 156 -0.80 3.26 26.50
CA THR A 156 -0.88 1.81 26.21
C THR A 156 0.19 1.33 25.22
N GLY A 157 0.94 2.24 24.60
CA GLY A 157 1.90 1.91 23.55
C GLY A 157 1.33 1.68 22.15
N LEU A 158 0.01 1.79 21.97
CA LEU A 158 -0.66 1.63 20.66
C LEU A 158 -0.36 2.81 19.72
N LEU A 159 -0.25 4.01 20.28
CA LEU A 159 0.12 5.22 19.56
C LEU A 159 1.46 5.76 20.07
N GLU A 160 2.17 6.41 19.18
CA GLU A 160 3.33 7.25 19.51
C GLU A 160 3.01 8.71 19.22
N LYS A 161 3.29 9.60 20.20
CA LYS A 161 3.10 11.04 20.05
C LYS A 161 4.38 11.68 19.54
N ILE A 162 4.35 12.17 18.30
CA ILE A 162 5.48 12.82 17.64
C ILE A 162 5.15 14.30 17.45
N LYS A 163 6.04 15.18 17.89
CA LYS A 163 5.91 16.63 17.65
C LYS A 163 6.66 17.01 16.37
N LEU A 164 5.93 17.53 15.37
CA LEU A 164 6.50 18.08 14.14
C LEU A 164 6.12 19.55 14.03
N GLY A 165 7.10 20.42 14.20
CA GLY A 165 6.88 21.86 14.25
C GLY A 165 5.95 22.25 15.41
N ARG A 166 4.80 22.85 15.11
CA ARG A 166 3.80 23.28 16.10
C ARG A 166 2.70 22.25 16.36
N GLU A 167 2.68 21.13 15.65
CA GLU A 167 1.62 20.13 15.71
C GLU A 167 2.08 18.82 16.36
N ASN A 168 1.14 18.13 17.03
CA ASN A 168 1.33 16.78 17.53
C ASN A 168 0.63 15.79 16.61
N TYR A 169 1.39 14.78 16.16
CA TYR A 169 0.92 13.63 15.41
C TYR A 169 0.86 12.42 16.33
N TYR A 170 -0.19 11.65 16.24
CA TYR A 170 -0.38 10.42 16.99
C TYR A 170 -0.30 9.25 16.00
N VAL A 171 0.86 8.64 15.92
CA VAL A 171 1.19 7.60 14.94
C VAL A 171 0.73 6.25 15.45
N ASN A 172 -0.04 5.52 14.66
CA ASN A 172 -0.42 4.15 14.94
C ASN A 172 0.78 3.22 14.66
N LYS A 173 1.46 2.78 15.74
CA LYS A 173 2.69 2.01 15.63
C LYS A 173 2.50 0.70 14.89
N GLY A 174 1.44 -0.03 15.22
CA GLY A 174 1.17 -1.31 14.58
C GLY A 174 0.84 -1.18 13.10
N LEU A 175 0.02 -0.19 12.73
CA LEU A 175 -0.34 0.05 11.33
C LEU A 175 0.86 0.53 10.51
N MET A 176 1.68 1.41 11.10
CA MET A 176 2.92 1.86 10.46
C MET A 176 3.89 0.68 10.24
N ALA A 177 4.06 -0.18 11.24
CA ALA A 177 4.91 -1.37 11.12
C ALA A 177 4.42 -2.31 10.02
N LEU A 178 3.11 -2.56 9.87
CA LEU A 178 2.57 -3.38 8.78
C LEU A 178 2.88 -2.79 7.40
N PHE A 179 2.80 -1.48 7.24
CA PHE A 179 3.15 -0.83 5.97
C PHE A 179 4.65 -0.87 5.69
N LEU A 180 5.48 -0.74 6.72
CA LEU A 180 6.94 -0.76 6.59
C LEU A 180 7.50 -2.17 6.40
N MET A 181 6.93 -3.21 7.05
CA MET A 181 7.37 -4.60 6.86
C MET A 181 7.28 -5.02 5.41
N GLY A 182 6.19 -4.70 4.71
CA GLY A 182 6.13 -4.89 3.27
C GLY A 182 7.14 -4.05 2.46
N SER A 183 7.88 -3.15 3.10
CA SER A 183 8.93 -2.33 2.48
C SER A 183 10.35 -2.79 2.88
N ILE A 184 10.53 -3.36 4.06
CA ILE A 184 11.84 -3.77 4.63
C ILE A 184 12.32 -5.10 4.04
N GLU A 185 11.43 -6.06 3.80
CA GLU A 185 11.78 -7.29 3.05
C GLU A 185 12.42 -7.01 1.68
N ASN A 186 12.29 -5.76 1.19
CA ASN A 186 12.86 -5.30 -0.08
C ASN A 186 14.29 -4.74 0.01
N ILE A 187 14.74 -4.32 1.19
CA ILE A 187 16.07 -3.70 1.36
C ILE A 187 17.10 -4.81 1.58
N GLU A 188 16.75 -5.87 2.31
CA GLU A 188 17.67 -6.99 2.56
C GLU A 188 17.92 -7.86 1.32
N GLU A 189 16.96 -7.99 0.39
CA GLU A 189 17.17 -8.69 -0.87
C GLU A 189 18.06 -7.90 -1.86
N THR A 190 17.99 -6.57 -1.86
CA THR A 190 18.81 -5.73 -2.77
C THR A 190 20.26 -5.66 -2.31
N ASP A 191 20.51 -5.54 -1.02
CA ASP A 191 21.88 -5.48 -0.47
C ASP A 191 22.62 -6.83 -0.58
N THR A 192 21.86 -7.95 -0.61
CA THR A 192 22.46 -9.28 -0.79
C THR A 192 22.89 -9.55 -2.24
N ILE A 193 22.27 -8.91 -3.23
CA ILE A 193 22.63 -9.08 -4.65
C ILE A 193 23.81 -8.20 -5.05
N GLU A 194 23.98 -7.02 -4.46
CA GLU A 194 25.13 -6.16 -4.72
C GLU A 194 26.44 -6.69 -4.09
N SER A 195 26.35 -7.41 -2.97
CA SER A 195 27.52 -8.00 -2.30
C SER A 195 28.04 -9.31 -2.93
N ILE A 196 27.38 -9.86 -3.95
CA ILE A 196 27.81 -11.08 -4.68
C ILE A 196 28.52 -10.72 -6.01
N ASN A 197 28.46 -9.48 -6.44
CA ASN A 197 29.03 -9.01 -7.73
C ASN A 197 30.27 -8.10 -7.57
N GLU A 198 30.88 -8.01 -6.38
CA GLU A 198 32.23 -7.53 -6.14
C GLU A 198 33.18 -8.74 -5.90
#